data_7e86e77fde219bf582d1bae8c0d30f6c
#
_entry.id   7e86e77fde219bf582d1bae8c0d30f6c
#
_cell.length_a   1.000
_cell.length_b   1.000
_cell.length_c   1.000
_cell.angle_alpha   90.00
_cell.angle_beta   90.00
_cell.angle_gamma   90.00
#
_symmetry.space_group_name_H-M   'P 1'
#
loop_
_entity.id
_entity.type
_entity.pdbx_description
1 polymer ?
#
loop_
_entity_poly.entity_id
_entity_poly.type
_entity_poly.pdbx_seq_one_letter_code
_entity_poly.pdbx_strand_id
1 'polypeptide(L)'
;MVQGFKFSGIAAGLKKNGGKDLGLIYSETPAKVAGIFTRNQIKAAPVLLDMQRIASGTCQAVIVNSGNANCCTGAKGMQDAISMAHWTAAKLDIPEEQVLVASTGVIGEPLAVEKIQSAIPDLIRTLDAGGVSSLAEAIMTTYTVPKVVSREGQLGGTAFKVTGVAKGSGMIRPDMATMLCFVMTDIAAEPSLLKEMLLAAADRTLNRITVDGDTS
;
A
#
# COMPACT_ATOMS: atom_id res chain seq x y z
N MET A 1 -11.52 11.92 8.88
CA MET A 1 -10.80 10.68 8.55
C MET A 1 -11.82 9.58 8.31
N VAL A 2 -11.51 8.57 7.52
CA VAL A 2 -12.37 7.39 7.32
C VAL A 2 -12.46 6.63 8.64
N GLN A 3 -13.67 6.25 9.07
CA GLN A 3 -13.86 5.52 10.32
C GLN A 3 -13.30 4.10 10.25
N GLY A 4 -12.83 3.58 11.37
CA GLY A 4 -12.31 2.22 11.49
C GLY A 4 -10.91 2.01 10.91
N PHE A 5 -10.22 3.06 10.42
CA PHE A 5 -8.86 2.96 9.92
C PHE A 5 -7.87 3.74 10.79
N LYS A 6 -6.70 3.13 10.99
CA LYS A 6 -5.53 3.74 11.63
C LYS A 6 -4.32 3.65 10.70
N PHE A 7 -3.43 4.59 10.82
CA PHE A 7 -2.28 4.74 9.95
C PHE A 7 -1.02 4.97 10.78
N SER A 8 0.10 4.51 10.27
CA SER A 8 1.41 4.80 10.84
C SER A 8 2.45 4.96 9.74
N GLY A 9 3.51 5.71 10.02
CA GLY A 9 4.67 5.85 9.17
C GLY A 9 5.88 6.25 10.00
N ILE A 10 6.94 5.43 9.93
CA ILE A 10 8.17 5.60 10.71
C ILE A 10 9.41 5.44 9.83
N ALA A 11 10.57 5.78 10.37
CA ALA A 11 11.87 5.48 9.78
C ALA A 11 12.35 4.12 10.31
N ALA A 12 12.46 3.13 9.44
CA ALA A 12 13.04 1.81 9.73
C ALA A 12 14.52 1.73 9.29
N GLY A 13 15.04 2.76 8.63
CA GLY A 13 16.43 2.82 8.17
C GLY A 13 16.66 2.13 6.82
N LEU A 14 15.64 2.02 5.98
CA LEU A 14 15.75 1.54 4.61
C LEU A 14 16.26 2.65 3.67
N LYS A 15 15.84 3.89 3.89
CA LYS A 15 16.33 5.07 3.17
C LYS A 15 17.63 5.59 3.77
N LYS A 16 18.60 5.89 2.93
CA LYS A 16 19.90 6.46 3.35
C LYS A 16 19.79 7.85 3.99
N ASN A 17 18.73 8.60 3.69
CA ASN A 17 18.53 9.97 4.20
C ASN A 17 17.83 10.01 5.58
N GLY A 18 17.53 8.86 6.20
CA GLY A 18 16.87 8.78 7.51
C GLY A 18 15.39 9.18 7.52
N GLY A 19 14.79 9.45 6.37
CA GLY A 19 13.36 9.74 6.26
C GLY A 19 12.47 8.54 6.55
N LYS A 20 11.18 8.78 6.80
CA LYS A 20 10.20 7.71 6.98
C LYS A 20 10.18 6.79 5.75
N ASP A 21 10.18 5.49 5.97
CA ASP A 21 10.32 4.47 4.92
C ASP A 21 9.54 3.18 5.18
N LEU A 22 8.81 3.11 6.30
CA LEU A 22 7.92 2.02 6.62
C LEU A 22 6.57 2.57 7.05
N GLY A 23 5.50 2.16 6.38
CA GLY A 23 4.13 2.57 6.62
C GLY A 23 3.19 1.41 6.87
N LEU A 24 2.11 1.66 7.59
CA LEU A 24 1.06 0.70 7.88
C LEU A 24 -0.31 1.35 7.76
N ILE A 25 -1.19 0.69 7.03
CA ILE A 25 -2.63 0.92 7.03
C ILE A 25 -3.23 -0.24 7.82
N TYR A 26 -4.07 0.06 8.79
CA TYR A 26 -4.75 -0.94 9.61
C TYR A 26 -6.24 -0.64 9.68
N SER A 27 -7.06 -1.65 9.42
CA SER A 27 -8.50 -1.63 9.65
C SER A 27 -8.81 -2.30 10.99
N GLU A 28 -9.58 -1.65 11.85
CA GLU A 28 -9.94 -2.18 13.16
C GLU A 28 -10.82 -3.45 13.07
N THR A 29 -11.43 -3.67 11.92
CA THR A 29 -12.18 -4.89 11.57
C THR A 29 -11.78 -5.37 10.17
N PRO A 30 -11.93 -6.66 9.84
CA PRO A 30 -11.70 -7.13 8.49
C PRO A 30 -12.50 -6.34 7.46
N ALA A 31 -11.83 -5.70 6.51
CA ALA A 31 -12.43 -4.87 5.48
C ALA A 31 -12.54 -5.63 4.15
N LYS A 32 -13.59 -5.34 3.38
CA LYS A 32 -13.67 -5.79 1.99
C LYS A 32 -12.59 -5.10 1.16
N VAL A 33 -11.95 -5.85 0.28
CA VAL A 33 -10.81 -5.35 -0.51
C VAL A 33 -10.94 -5.70 -1.99
N ALA A 34 -10.47 -4.78 -2.82
CA ALA A 34 -10.21 -5.01 -4.23
C ALA A 34 -8.91 -4.33 -4.63
N GLY A 35 -8.25 -4.85 -5.66
CA GLY A 35 -7.00 -4.28 -6.18
C GLY A 35 -6.87 -4.47 -7.68
N ILE A 36 -6.08 -3.57 -8.26
CA ILE A 36 -5.64 -3.65 -9.66
C ILE A 36 -4.12 -3.60 -9.65
N PHE A 37 -3.49 -4.35 -10.54
CA PHE A 37 -2.06 -4.59 -10.54
C PHE A 37 -1.47 -4.35 -11.92
N THR A 38 -0.16 -4.10 -11.95
CA THR A 38 0.58 -3.94 -13.21
C THR A 38 0.41 -5.12 -14.16
N ARG A 39 0.37 -4.85 -15.46
CA ARG A 39 0.38 -5.85 -16.52
C ARG A 39 1.77 -6.26 -16.95
N ASN A 40 2.82 -5.68 -16.38
CA ASN A 40 4.19 -6.06 -16.67
C ASN A 40 4.38 -7.57 -16.44
N GLN A 41 5.12 -8.22 -17.31
CA GLN A 41 5.41 -9.65 -17.19
C GLN A 41 6.31 -9.95 -15.98
N ILE A 42 7.24 -9.04 -15.68
CA ILE A 42 8.15 -9.14 -14.54
C ILE A 42 7.54 -8.37 -13.37
N LYS A 43 6.87 -9.10 -12.48
CA LYS A 43 6.21 -8.52 -11.31
C LYS A 43 7.09 -8.64 -10.07
N ALA A 44 7.05 -7.62 -9.22
CA ALA A 44 7.70 -7.65 -7.92
C ALA A 44 7.06 -8.72 -6.99
N ALA A 45 7.84 -9.25 -6.07
CA ALA A 45 7.37 -10.25 -5.12
C ALA A 45 6.12 -9.82 -4.31
N PRO A 46 6.03 -8.58 -3.78
CA PRO A 46 4.81 -8.10 -3.13
C PRO A 46 3.58 -8.15 -4.04
N VAL A 47 3.72 -7.81 -5.33
CA VAL A 47 2.61 -7.84 -6.29
C VAL A 47 2.10 -9.26 -6.49
N LEU A 48 3.00 -10.24 -6.64
CA LEU A 48 2.62 -11.65 -6.80
C LEU A 48 1.92 -12.19 -5.56
N LEU A 49 2.40 -11.85 -4.38
CA LEU A 49 1.80 -12.25 -3.10
C LEU A 49 0.40 -11.65 -2.96
N ASP A 50 0.25 -10.36 -3.23
CA ASP A 50 -1.01 -9.65 -3.06
C ASP A 50 -2.06 -10.09 -4.08
N MET A 51 -1.67 -10.42 -5.32
CA MET A 51 -2.59 -10.99 -6.32
C MET A 51 -3.23 -12.31 -5.84
N GLN A 52 -2.51 -13.09 -5.03
CA GLN A 52 -3.04 -14.32 -4.43
C GLN A 52 -3.95 -14.01 -3.24
N ARG A 53 -3.50 -13.15 -2.32
CA ARG A 53 -4.21 -12.84 -1.07
C ARG A 53 -5.52 -12.08 -1.29
N ILE A 54 -5.54 -11.17 -2.23
CA ILE A 54 -6.72 -10.33 -2.52
C ILE A 54 -7.91 -11.14 -3.07
N ALA A 55 -7.67 -12.34 -3.56
CA ALA A 55 -8.71 -13.26 -4.02
C ALA A 55 -9.70 -13.65 -2.92
N SER A 56 -9.31 -13.59 -1.64
CA SER A 56 -10.19 -13.78 -0.49
C SER A 56 -11.28 -12.70 -0.35
N GLY A 57 -11.06 -11.53 -0.97
CA GLY A 57 -11.93 -10.37 -0.86
C GLY A 57 -11.88 -9.67 0.50
N THR A 58 -10.95 -10.04 1.38
CA THR A 58 -10.84 -9.49 2.74
C THR A 58 -9.39 -9.14 3.06
N CYS A 59 -9.19 -7.97 3.69
CA CYS A 59 -7.91 -7.47 4.15
C CYS A 59 -8.10 -6.70 5.46
N GLN A 60 -7.11 -6.75 6.35
CA GLN A 60 -7.14 -6.00 7.59
C GLN A 60 -5.91 -5.09 7.76
N ALA A 61 -4.80 -5.39 7.09
CA ALA A 61 -3.63 -4.53 7.12
C ALA A 61 -2.91 -4.47 5.77
N VAL A 62 -2.26 -3.34 5.50
CA VAL A 62 -1.31 -3.19 4.39
C VAL A 62 -0.02 -2.60 4.94
N ILE A 63 1.07 -3.40 4.91
CA ILE A 63 2.40 -2.90 5.26
C ILE A 63 3.14 -2.46 4.00
N VAL A 64 3.74 -1.28 4.05
CA VAL A 64 4.38 -0.65 2.88
C VAL A 64 5.79 -0.22 3.23
N ASN A 65 6.78 -0.64 2.46
CA ASN A 65 8.12 -0.04 2.57
C ASN A 65 8.48 0.80 1.34
N SER A 66 9.31 1.81 1.55
CA SER A 66 9.96 2.58 0.49
C SER A 66 11.48 2.54 0.65
N GLY A 67 12.19 2.86 -0.46
CA GLY A 67 13.65 2.75 -0.56
C GLY A 67 14.11 1.50 -1.29
N ASN A 68 13.33 0.43 -1.28
CA ASN A 68 13.60 -0.82 -2.00
C ASN A 68 12.28 -1.38 -2.54
N ALA A 69 12.25 -1.77 -3.81
CA ALA A 69 11.04 -2.24 -4.50
C ALA A 69 10.77 -3.74 -4.30
N ASN A 70 11.71 -4.49 -3.72
CA ASN A 70 11.65 -5.95 -3.64
C ASN A 70 11.25 -6.59 -4.99
N CYS A 71 11.85 -6.09 -6.06
CA CYS A 71 11.60 -6.50 -7.44
C CYS A 71 12.88 -7.05 -8.07
N CYS A 72 12.75 -8.10 -8.89
CA CYS A 72 13.89 -8.85 -9.47
C CYS A 72 14.82 -9.47 -8.41
N THR A 73 14.27 -9.88 -7.28
CA THR A 73 14.99 -10.44 -6.12
C THR A 73 14.80 -11.97 -5.96
N GLY A 74 14.11 -12.59 -6.91
CA GLY A 74 13.92 -14.06 -6.96
C GLY A 74 13.16 -14.62 -5.75
N ALA A 75 13.48 -15.86 -5.39
CA ALA A 75 12.83 -16.57 -4.28
C ALA A 75 13.03 -15.86 -2.92
N LYS A 76 14.19 -15.24 -2.70
CA LYS A 76 14.49 -14.47 -1.49
C LYS A 76 13.50 -13.31 -1.33
N GLY A 77 13.23 -12.56 -2.42
CA GLY A 77 12.27 -11.45 -2.36
C GLY A 77 10.85 -11.89 -2.03
N MET A 78 10.43 -13.06 -2.50
CA MET A 78 9.13 -13.63 -2.12
C MET A 78 9.11 -14.00 -0.64
N GLN A 79 10.16 -14.64 -0.14
CA GLN A 79 10.28 -14.95 1.28
C GLN A 79 10.27 -13.70 2.16
N ASP A 80 10.92 -12.63 1.71
CA ASP A 80 10.94 -11.34 2.42
C ASP A 80 9.54 -10.71 2.47
N ALA A 81 8.78 -10.74 1.37
CA ALA A 81 7.41 -10.25 1.34
C ALA A 81 6.50 -11.04 2.29
N ILE A 82 6.59 -12.38 2.29
CA ILE A 82 5.86 -13.25 3.20
C ILE A 82 6.23 -12.94 4.65
N SER A 83 7.52 -12.78 4.94
CA SER A 83 8.00 -12.46 6.30
C SER A 83 7.46 -11.12 6.80
N MET A 84 7.41 -10.08 5.96
CA MET A 84 6.81 -8.79 6.31
C MET A 84 5.36 -8.95 6.74
N ALA A 85 4.58 -9.71 5.98
CA ALA A 85 3.18 -9.96 6.30
C ALA A 85 3.03 -10.78 7.59
N HIS A 86 3.81 -11.85 7.73
CA HIS A 86 3.82 -12.73 8.90
C HIS A 86 4.08 -11.97 10.20
N TRP A 87 5.15 -11.19 10.26
CA TRP A 87 5.50 -10.44 11.47
C TRP A 87 4.48 -9.34 11.80
N THR A 88 3.91 -8.71 10.76
CA THR A 88 2.85 -7.71 10.94
C THR A 88 1.59 -8.35 11.50
N ALA A 89 1.16 -9.47 10.92
CA ALA A 89 -0.01 -10.24 11.34
C ALA A 89 0.13 -10.72 12.79
N ALA A 90 1.26 -11.35 13.11
CA ALA A 90 1.56 -11.85 14.46
C ALA A 90 1.53 -10.72 15.51
N LYS A 91 2.01 -9.52 15.16
CA LYS A 91 2.04 -8.39 16.10
C LYS A 91 0.69 -7.68 16.23
N LEU A 92 -0.18 -7.75 15.21
CA LEU A 92 -1.55 -7.22 15.22
C LEU A 92 -2.57 -8.23 15.74
N ASP A 93 -2.18 -9.49 15.94
CA ASP A 93 -3.05 -10.63 16.28
C ASP A 93 -4.19 -10.81 15.25
N ILE A 94 -3.81 -10.85 13.97
CA ILE A 94 -4.73 -11.04 12.83
C ILE A 94 -4.23 -12.16 11.91
N PRO A 95 -5.11 -12.75 11.07
CA PRO A 95 -4.69 -13.74 10.09
C PRO A 95 -3.67 -13.19 9.08
N GLU A 96 -2.61 -13.96 8.81
CA GLU A 96 -1.55 -13.53 7.89
C GLU A 96 -2.05 -13.24 6.47
N GLU A 97 -2.99 -14.03 5.99
CA GLU A 97 -3.60 -13.87 4.67
C GLU A 97 -4.39 -12.56 4.52
N GLN A 98 -4.72 -11.88 5.62
CA GLN A 98 -5.36 -10.58 5.62
C GLN A 98 -4.37 -9.40 5.67
N VAL A 99 -3.08 -9.68 5.56
CA VAL A 99 -2.03 -8.64 5.45
C VAL A 99 -1.52 -8.59 4.03
N LEU A 100 -1.69 -7.45 3.37
CA LEU A 100 -1.10 -7.14 2.07
C LEU A 100 0.24 -6.43 2.24
N VAL A 101 1.10 -6.53 1.22
CA VAL A 101 2.47 -6.01 1.26
C VAL A 101 2.76 -5.16 0.03
N ALA A 102 3.25 -3.96 0.20
CA ALA A 102 3.71 -3.13 -0.90
C ALA A 102 5.15 -2.67 -0.70
N SER A 103 5.92 -2.63 -1.77
CA SER A 103 7.30 -2.16 -1.75
C SER A 103 7.56 -1.21 -2.92
N THR A 104 8.40 -0.19 -2.70
CA THR A 104 8.77 0.76 -3.75
C THR A 104 10.17 1.31 -3.52
N GLY A 105 10.90 1.56 -4.61
CA GLY A 105 12.26 2.10 -4.56
C GLY A 105 13.20 1.40 -5.54
N VAL A 106 14.42 1.13 -5.12
CA VAL A 106 15.45 0.50 -5.96
C VAL A 106 15.04 -0.93 -6.35
N ILE A 107 15.26 -1.27 -7.62
CA ILE A 107 15.00 -2.59 -8.21
C ILE A 107 16.29 -3.39 -8.26
N GLY A 108 16.23 -4.70 -8.01
CA GLY A 108 17.35 -5.63 -8.15
C GLY A 108 18.28 -5.70 -6.93
N GLU A 109 18.01 -4.94 -5.88
CA GLU A 109 18.76 -5.04 -4.62
C GLU A 109 17.99 -5.88 -3.59
N PRO A 110 18.68 -6.70 -2.78
CA PRO A 110 18.08 -7.41 -1.67
C PRO A 110 17.43 -6.45 -0.68
N LEU A 111 16.26 -6.82 -0.16
CA LEU A 111 15.58 -6.04 0.89
C LEU A 111 16.24 -6.31 2.24
N ALA A 112 16.55 -5.26 2.98
CA ALA A 112 17.04 -5.37 4.36
C ALA A 112 15.85 -5.66 5.32
N VAL A 113 15.27 -6.85 5.19
CA VAL A 113 14.01 -7.22 5.83
C VAL A 113 14.11 -7.27 7.35
N GLU A 114 15.29 -7.50 7.91
CA GLU A 114 15.57 -7.51 9.35
C GLU A 114 15.34 -6.14 10.00
N LYS A 115 15.58 -5.06 9.23
CA LYS A 115 15.25 -3.70 9.67
C LYS A 115 13.75 -3.49 9.82
N ILE A 116 12.99 -4.05 8.86
CA ILE A 116 11.52 -4.03 8.91
C ILE A 116 11.02 -4.80 10.12
N GLN A 117 11.54 -6.03 10.33
CA GLN A 117 11.18 -6.85 11.49
C GLN A 117 11.38 -6.11 12.79
N SER A 118 12.53 -5.48 12.95
CA SER A 118 12.89 -4.73 14.16
C SER A 118 12.00 -3.50 14.38
N ALA A 119 11.48 -2.90 13.30
CA ALA A 119 10.68 -1.68 13.35
C ALA A 119 9.16 -1.92 13.53
N ILE A 120 8.66 -3.12 13.26
CA ILE A 120 7.23 -3.45 13.36
C ILE A 120 6.61 -3.12 14.72
N PRO A 121 7.24 -3.42 15.88
CA PRO A 121 6.66 -3.04 17.17
C PRO A 121 6.39 -1.54 17.31
N ASP A 122 7.31 -0.70 16.88
CA ASP A 122 7.17 0.76 16.90
C ASP A 122 6.15 1.25 15.88
N LEU A 123 6.13 0.66 14.69
CA LEU A 123 5.16 0.96 13.65
C LEU A 123 3.72 0.75 14.15
N ILE A 124 3.47 -0.35 14.85
CA ILE A 124 2.15 -0.67 15.40
C ILE A 124 1.82 0.21 16.60
N ARG A 125 2.78 0.49 17.48
CA ARG A 125 2.60 1.37 18.63
C ARG A 125 2.19 2.79 18.24
N THR A 126 2.61 3.26 17.07
CA THR A 126 2.33 4.60 16.55
C THR A 126 1.10 4.66 15.64
N LEU A 127 0.29 3.59 15.56
CA LEU A 127 -0.97 3.59 14.82
C LEU A 127 -1.95 4.61 15.40
N ASP A 128 -2.41 5.52 14.56
CA ASP A 128 -3.34 6.60 14.91
C ASP A 128 -4.32 6.89 13.77
N ALA A 129 -5.56 7.25 14.11
CA ALA A 129 -6.56 7.60 13.10
C ALA A 129 -6.17 8.86 12.29
N GLY A 130 -5.40 9.77 12.87
CA GLY A 130 -4.83 10.96 12.22
C GLY A 130 -3.51 10.71 11.49
N GLY A 131 -2.95 9.50 11.58
CA GLY A 131 -1.60 9.16 11.10
C GLY A 131 -1.40 9.11 9.58
N VAL A 132 -2.40 9.44 8.78
CA VAL A 132 -2.37 9.35 7.31
C VAL A 132 -1.24 10.16 6.67
N SER A 133 -0.88 11.32 7.24
CA SER A 133 0.25 12.13 6.75
C SER A 133 1.57 11.40 6.94
N SER A 134 1.76 10.73 8.08
CA SER A 134 2.95 9.92 8.36
C SER A 134 3.08 8.72 7.40
N LEU A 135 1.96 8.05 7.10
CA LEU A 135 1.92 7.02 6.07
C LEU A 135 2.32 7.58 4.70
N ALA A 136 1.72 8.72 4.31
CA ALA A 136 1.99 9.33 3.01
C ALA A 136 3.47 9.71 2.84
N GLU A 137 4.12 10.21 3.90
CA GLU A 137 5.56 10.47 3.92
C GLU A 137 6.37 9.17 3.78
N ALA A 138 5.96 8.10 4.49
CA ALA A 138 6.68 6.83 4.52
C ALA A 138 6.70 6.12 3.15
N ILE A 139 5.66 6.28 2.33
CA ILE A 139 5.58 5.65 1.01
C ILE A 139 6.26 6.45 -0.11
N MET A 140 6.68 7.68 0.14
CA MET A 140 7.38 8.51 -0.87
C MET A 140 8.77 7.94 -1.18
N THR A 141 9.24 8.15 -2.41
CA THR A 141 10.62 7.83 -2.83
C THR A 141 11.41 9.10 -3.14
N THR A 142 11.24 9.67 -4.32
CA THR A 142 11.96 10.87 -4.82
C THR A 142 11.14 12.15 -4.72
N TYR A 143 10.05 12.11 -3.99
CA TYR A 143 9.07 13.20 -3.92
C TYR A 143 9.30 14.17 -2.81
N THR A 144 8.79 15.41 -3.01
CA THR A 144 8.81 16.48 -2.01
C THR A 144 7.47 16.75 -1.35
N VAL A 145 6.36 16.21 -1.90
CA VAL A 145 5.00 16.49 -1.41
C VAL A 145 4.19 15.22 -1.26
N PRO A 146 3.68 14.92 -0.04
CA PRO A 146 2.73 13.83 0.19
C PRO A 146 1.42 14.05 -0.58
N LYS A 147 0.87 12.98 -1.16
CA LYS A 147 -0.42 13.03 -1.87
C LYS A 147 -1.49 12.34 -1.04
N VAL A 148 -2.31 13.15 -0.38
CA VAL A 148 -3.46 12.70 0.41
C VAL A 148 -4.68 13.50 -0.01
N VAL A 149 -5.77 12.82 -0.32
CA VAL A 149 -7.04 13.45 -0.69
C VAL A 149 -8.16 12.75 0.05
N SER A 150 -9.05 13.53 0.67
CA SER A 150 -10.28 13.02 1.29
C SER A 150 -11.50 13.69 0.65
N ARG A 151 -12.57 12.93 0.51
CA ARG A 151 -13.86 13.39 0.04
C ARG A 151 -14.97 12.76 0.90
N GLU A 152 -16.04 13.48 1.04
CA GLU A 152 -17.27 13.02 1.68
C GLU A 152 -18.36 12.88 0.62
N GLY A 153 -19.23 11.90 0.81
CA GLY A 153 -20.39 11.65 -0.02
C GLY A 153 -21.59 11.21 0.81
N GLN A 154 -22.73 11.04 0.17
CA GLN A 154 -23.93 10.50 0.78
C GLN A 154 -24.53 9.41 -0.14
N LEU A 155 -24.96 8.32 0.47
CA LEU A 155 -25.67 7.24 -0.21
C LEU A 155 -26.87 6.83 0.64
N GLY A 156 -28.08 6.93 0.08
CA GLY A 156 -29.30 6.60 0.82
C GLY A 156 -29.51 7.43 2.12
N GLY A 157 -29.01 8.68 2.13
CA GLY A 157 -29.05 9.54 3.34
C GLY A 157 -27.92 9.29 4.34
N THR A 158 -27.10 8.27 4.16
CA THR A 158 -25.94 7.95 5.02
C THR A 158 -24.69 8.60 4.45
N ALA A 159 -23.97 9.36 5.29
CA ALA A 159 -22.70 9.96 4.91
C ALA A 159 -21.59 8.90 4.92
N PHE A 160 -20.67 9.02 3.97
CA PHE A 160 -19.45 8.22 3.92
C PHE A 160 -18.23 9.06 3.54
N LYS A 161 -17.06 8.55 3.84
CA LYS A 161 -15.77 9.17 3.46
C LYS A 161 -14.96 8.24 2.57
N VAL A 162 -14.20 8.88 1.67
CA VAL A 162 -13.15 8.21 0.89
C VAL A 162 -11.86 8.98 1.11
N THR A 163 -10.80 8.28 1.51
CA THR A 163 -9.45 8.85 1.62
C THR A 163 -8.50 8.08 0.74
N GLY A 164 -7.83 8.78 -0.16
CA GLY A 164 -6.78 8.25 -1.02
C GLY A 164 -5.40 8.74 -0.59
N VAL A 165 -4.44 7.82 -0.57
CA VAL A 165 -3.01 8.10 -0.37
C VAL A 165 -2.26 7.52 -1.56
N ALA A 166 -1.46 8.34 -2.24
CA ALA A 166 -0.77 7.90 -3.44
C ALA A 166 0.69 8.38 -3.49
N LYS A 167 1.52 7.60 -4.14
CA LYS A 167 2.86 7.98 -4.57
C LYS A 167 3.05 7.62 -6.05
N GLY A 168 3.80 8.37 -6.76
CA GLY A 168 4.20 8.21 -8.14
C GLY A 168 4.69 9.54 -8.73
N SER A 169 5.95 9.73 -9.31
CA SER A 169 6.47 10.94 -10.01
C SER A 169 7.33 10.68 -11.22
N GLY A 170 8.08 9.62 -11.22
CA GLY A 170 8.88 9.13 -12.34
C GLY A 170 8.57 7.68 -12.62
N MET A 171 8.99 7.20 -13.78
CA MET A 171 8.67 5.88 -14.30
C MET A 171 7.14 5.69 -14.38
N ILE A 172 6.44 6.73 -14.85
CA ILE A 172 4.99 6.78 -14.97
C ILE A 172 4.59 6.76 -16.44
N ARG A 173 3.84 5.75 -16.80
CA ARG A 173 3.19 5.55 -18.10
C ARG A 173 1.75 5.10 -17.86
N PRO A 174 0.79 5.39 -18.75
CA PRO A 174 -0.56 4.82 -18.66
C PRO A 174 -0.57 3.31 -18.48
N ASP A 175 -1.67 2.80 -17.95
CA ASP A 175 -1.91 1.37 -17.76
C ASP A 175 -1.15 0.72 -16.58
N MET A 176 -1.36 1.29 -15.38
CA MET A 176 -0.91 0.73 -14.09
C MET A 176 0.60 0.77 -13.84
N ALA A 177 1.30 1.73 -14.40
CA ALA A 177 2.75 1.80 -14.25
C ALA A 177 3.20 2.53 -12.98
N THR A 178 4.05 1.85 -12.21
CA THR A 178 4.93 2.33 -11.13
C THR A 178 4.28 3.29 -10.11
N MET A 179 3.03 3.06 -9.78
CA MET A 179 2.28 3.84 -8.79
C MET A 179 1.81 2.95 -7.64
N LEU A 180 1.86 3.47 -6.41
CA LEU A 180 1.10 2.93 -5.30
C LEU A 180 -0.01 3.91 -4.98
N CYS A 181 -1.24 3.39 -4.87
CA CYS A 181 -2.41 4.16 -4.47
C CYS A 181 -3.27 3.30 -3.56
N PHE A 182 -3.50 3.77 -2.35
CA PHE A 182 -4.36 3.12 -1.36
C PHE A 182 -5.59 3.99 -1.16
N VAL A 183 -6.77 3.38 -1.32
CA VAL A 183 -8.05 4.07 -1.16
C VAL A 183 -8.82 3.38 -0.05
N MET A 184 -9.15 4.11 1.00
CA MET A 184 -9.92 3.65 2.15
C MET A 184 -11.28 4.32 2.15
N THR A 185 -12.30 3.56 2.54
CA THR A 185 -13.67 4.08 2.70
C THR A 185 -14.41 3.33 3.80
N ASP A 186 -15.35 3.99 4.44
CA ASP A 186 -16.28 3.41 5.42
C ASP A 186 -17.63 3.00 4.79
N ILE A 187 -17.71 3.03 3.46
CA ILE A 187 -18.86 2.49 2.72
C ILE A 187 -18.82 0.96 2.68
N ALA A 188 -19.94 0.31 2.93
CA ALA A 188 -20.07 -1.12 2.74
C ALA A 188 -20.29 -1.43 1.26
N ALA A 189 -19.36 -2.19 0.66
CA ALA A 189 -19.47 -2.64 -0.73
C ALA A 189 -18.80 -4.01 -0.92
N GLU A 190 -19.35 -4.82 -1.81
CA GLU A 190 -18.76 -6.12 -2.14
C GLU A 190 -17.47 -5.97 -2.96
N PRO A 191 -16.51 -6.90 -2.86
CA PRO A 191 -15.23 -6.82 -3.56
C PRO A 191 -15.36 -6.66 -5.09
N SER A 192 -16.35 -7.28 -5.70
CA SER A 192 -16.62 -7.16 -7.15
C SER A 192 -16.99 -5.73 -7.54
N LEU A 193 -17.87 -5.09 -6.77
CA LEU A 193 -18.27 -3.70 -6.98
C LEU A 193 -17.09 -2.74 -6.71
N LEU A 194 -16.33 -2.97 -5.64
CA LEU A 194 -15.11 -2.19 -5.36
C LEU A 194 -14.12 -2.28 -6.52
N LYS A 195 -13.93 -3.46 -7.10
CA LYS A 195 -13.04 -3.65 -8.25
C LYS A 195 -13.53 -2.91 -9.49
N GLU A 196 -14.81 -2.99 -9.80
CA GLU A 196 -15.43 -2.29 -10.94
C GLU A 196 -15.25 -0.76 -10.79
N MET A 197 -15.59 -0.23 -9.62
CA MET A 197 -15.43 1.20 -9.30
C MET A 197 -13.98 1.65 -9.39
N LEU A 198 -13.04 0.84 -8.86
CA LEU A 198 -11.61 1.14 -8.88
C LEU A 198 -11.06 1.16 -10.31
N LEU A 199 -11.43 0.20 -11.15
CA LEU A 199 -11.06 0.17 -12.57
C LEU A 199 -11.59 1.39 -13.31
N ALA A 200 -12.89 1.69 -13.17
CA ALA A 200 -13.51 2.85 -13.82
C ALA A 200 -12.88 4.18 -13.39
N ALA A 201 -12.53 4.30 -12.11
CA ALA A 201 -11.84 5.49 -11.58
C ALA A 201 -10.39 5.57 -12.11
N ALA A 202 -9.64 4.49 -12.06
CA ALA A 202 -8.26 4.44 -12.55
C ALA A 202 -8.16 4.78 -14.04
N ASP A 203 -9.06 4.25 -14.87
CA ASP A 203 -9.05 4.50 -16.30
C ASP A 203 -9.37 5.97 -16.68
N ARG A 204 -10.10 6.66 -15.81
CA ARG A 204 -10.42 8.09 -16.01
C ARG A 204 -9.38 9.04 -15.42
N THR A 205 -8.48 8.54 -14.58
CA THR A 205 -7.52 9.35 -13.81
C THR A 205 -6.10 8.80 -13.91
N LEU A 206 -5.73 7.87 -13.05
CA LEU A 206 -4.36 7.37 -12.88
C LEU A 206 -3.77 6.77 -14.15
N ASN A 207 -4.57 6.03 -14.92
CA ASN A 207 -4.15 5.41 -16.18
C ASN A 207 -4.02 6.42 -17.35
N ARG A 208 -4.26 7.70 -17.12
CA ARG A 208 -4.06 8.77 -18.12
C ARG A 208 -2.82 9.60 -17.85
N ILE A 209 -2.10 9.31 -16.77
CA ILE A 209 -0.90 10.06 -16.39
C ILE A 209 0.31 9.45 -17.07
N THR A 210 1.12 10.30 -17.73
CA THR A 210 2.48 9.97 -18.15
C THR A 210 3.43 11.06 -17.68
N VAL A 211 4.65 10.67 -17.30
CA VAL A 211 5.71 11.60 -16.89
C VAL A 211 6.91 11.49 -17.83
N ASP A 212 7.42 10.29 -18.00
CA ASP A 212 8.62 10.01 -18.80
C ASP A 212 8.41 8.87 -19.81
N GLY A 213 7.21 8.29 -19.85
CA GLY A 213 6.89 7.18 -20.75
C GLY A 213 7.46 5.84 -20.31
N ASP A 214 8.13 5.77 -19.17
CA ASP A 214 8.72 4.55 -18.62
C ASP A 214 7.75 3.82 -17.69
N THR A 215 7.97 2.51 -17.50
CA THR A 215 7.20 1.66 -16.58
C THR A 215 8.10 0.61 -15.94
N SER A 216 7.73 0.20 -14.73
CA SER A 216 8.37 -0.92 -14.04
C SER A 216 7.57 -2.19 -14.19
#